data_eb23584b5eaaf53c84750ecce80412e3
#
_entry.id   eb23584b5eaaf53c84750ecce80412e3
#
_cell.length_a   1.000
_cell.length_b   1.000
_cell.length_c   1.000
_cell.angle_alpha   90.00
_cell.angle_beta   90.00
_cell.angle_gamma   90.00
#
_symmetry.space_group_name_H-M   'P 1'
#
loop_
_entity.id
_entity.type
_entity.pdbx_description
1 polymer ?
#
loop_
_entity_poly.entity_id
_entity_poly.type
_entity_poly.pdbx_seq_one_letter_code
_entity_poly.pdbx_strand_id
1 'polypeptide(L)'
;TDDGTILRIFVPMKEYRLTDWLPTTKKEVELRGWDELDVILFSGDAYVDHPSFGAAVIGRILEAEGLRVAIVPQPNWRDDLRDFKKLGRPRLFFGVSAGCMDSMVNKYTANKRLRSDDAYTPDARPDMRPEYPSIVYTQILKKLYPDVPVILGGIEASMRRLTHYDYWQDRVRPSILVDSGADALTYGMGEKPIVELVKRLNQQQSIFDIPQLAYLTKEVLPQEGDIILFPHEECLKDKKKQAANFRHIEEESNKYAASRILQTIGKQTVVVNPPYPPLTEAELDRSFDLPYTRLPHPKYKGKRIPAYDMIKFSVNIHRGCFGGCAFCTISAHQGKFIVSRSKESILK
;
A
#
# COMPACT_ATOMS: atom_id res chain seq x y z
N THR A 1 -11.27 47.72 30.06
CA THR A 1 -12.37 47.13 29.32
C THR A 1 -11.82 46.64 28.00
N ASP A 2 -11.42 45.36 27.99
CA ASP A 2 -10.87 44.67 26.85
C ASP A 2 -12.03 44.11 26.01
N ASP A 3 -12.29 44.79 24.89
CA ASP A 3 -13.34 44.39 23.97
C ASP A 3 -12.73 43.25 23.06
N GLY A 4 -12.95 42.03 23.51
CA GLY A 4 -12.46 40.83 22.83
C GLY A 4 -13.16 40.61 21.49
N THR A 5 -12.78 41.37 20.47
CA THR A 5 -13.22 41.17 19.09
C THR A 5 -12.61 39.87 18.57
N ILE A 6 -13.36 38.77 18.65
CA ILE A 6 -13.01 37.53 17.96
C ILE A 6 -13.12 37.80 16.48
N LEU A 7 -11.98 38.04 15.84
CA LEU A 7 -11.88 38.05 14.37
C LEU A 7 -12.24 36.65 13.85
N ARG A 8 -13.49 36.43 13.45
CA ARG A 8 -13.88 35.27 12.68
C ARG A 8 -13.32 35.44 11.26
N ILE A 9 -12.13 34.91 11.05
CA ILE A 9 -11.60 34.78 9.71
C ILE A 9 -12.53 33.79 8.97
N PHE A 10 -13.44 34.34 8.17
CA PHE A 10 -14.24 33.54 7.23
C PHE A 10 -13.32 33.10 6.10
N VAL A 11 -12.68 31.96 6.25
CA VAL A 11 -12.06 31.27 5.13
C VAL A 11 -13.21 30.66 4.35
N PRO A 12 -13.48 31.08 3.10
CA PRO A 12 -14.52 30.45 2.29
C PRO A 12 -14.21 28.97 2.18
N MET A 13 -15.11 28.11 2.63
CA MET A 13 -14.94 26.66 2.46
C MET A 13 -14.93 26.37 0.96
N LYS A 14 -13.85 25.75 0.51
CA LYS A 14 -13.74 25.31 -0.89
C LYS A 14 -14.89 24.35 -1.17
N GLU A 15 -15.74 24.66 -2.13
CA GLU A 15 -16.76 23.75 -2.62
C GLU A 15 -16.10 22.72 -3.54
N TYR A 16 -16.30 21.46 -3.20
CA TYR A 16 -15.77 20.33 -3.96
C TYR A 16 -16.90 19.69 -4.78
N ARG A 17 -16.59 19.36 -6.05
CA ARG A 17 -17.44 18.53 -6.91
C ARG A 17 -17.09 17.06 -6.72
N LEU A 18 -18.01 16.15 -7.02
CA LEU A 18 -17.78 14.70 -6.92
C LEU A 18 -16.55 14.23 -7.74
N THR A 19 -16.29 14.90 -8.85
CA THR A 19 -15.12 14.66 -9.70
C THR A 19 -13.78 15.11 -9.11
N ASP A 20 -13.77 15.79 -7.96
CA ASP A 20 -12.52 16.16 -7.29
C ASP A 20 -11.94 14.97 -6.48
N TRP A 21 -12.70 13.90 -6.24
CA TRP A 21 -12.22 12.62 -5.76
C TRP A 21 -11.95 11.65 -6.90
N LEU A 22 -11.06 10.68 -6.71
CA LEU A 22 -10.94 9.54 -7.62
C LEU A 22 -12.26 8.74 -7.60
N PRO A 23 -12.72 8.25 -8.76
CA PRO A 23 -14.00 7.55 -8.85
C PRO A 23 -13.99 6.22 -8.10
N THR A 24 -15.14 5.87 -7.53
CA THR A 24 -15.38 4.58 -6.82
C THR A 24 -16.51 3.77 -7.46
N THR A 25 -17.23 4.36 -8.41
CA THR A 25 -18.36 3.76 -9.11
C THR A 25 -18.27 4.04 -10.62
N LYS A 26 -18.95 3.21 -11.42
CA LYS A 26 -19.03 3.39 -12.87
C LYS A 26 -19.61 4.77 -13.25
N LYS A 27 -20.65 5.22 -12.55
CA LYS A 27 -21.23 6.54 -12.75
C LYS A 27 -20.23 7.68 -12.55
N GLU A 28 -19.34 7.57 -11.55
CA GLU A 28 -18.30 8.57 -11.30
C GLU A 28 -17.21 8.54 -12.39
N VAL A 29 -16.90 7.37 -12.95
CA VAL A 29 -16.02 7.21 -14.12
C VAL A 29 -16.63 7.92 -15.33
N GLU A 30 -17.90 7.69 -15.60
CA GLU A 30 -18.66 8.32 -16.68
C GLU A 30 -18.73 9.84 -16.52
N LEU A 31 -18.90 10.37 -15.29
CA LEU A 31 -18.90 11.80 -15.01
C LEU A 31 -17.55 12.48 -15.32
N ARG A 32 -16.45 11.73 -15.37
CA ARG A 32 -15.14 12.20 -15.79
C ARG A 32 -14.94 12.10 -17.32
N GLY A 33 -15.92 11.58 -18.05
CA GLY A 33 -15.83 11.32 -19.49
C GLY A 33 -14.91 10.16 -19.83
N TRP A 34 -14.69 9.23 -18.89
CA TRP A 34 -13.84 8.07 -19.10
C TRP A 34 -14.67 6.86 -19.50
N ASP A 35 -14.28 6.18 -20.53
CA ASP A 35 -14.85 4.92 -21.03
C ASP A 35 -14.07 3.70 -20.60
N GLU A 36 -12.79 3.89 -20.21
CA GLU A 36 -11.87 2.86 -19.76
C GLU A 36 -11.04 3.35 -18.58
N LEU A 37 -10.62 2.43 -17.72
CA LEU A 37 -9.69 2.68 -16.61
C LEU A 37 -8.33 2.08 -16.90
N ASP A 38 -7.27 2.79 -16.56
CA ASP A 38 -5.90 2.28 -16.68
C ASP A 38 -5.51 1.43 -15.47
N VAL A 39 -5.89 1.86 -14.28
CA VAL A 39 -5.61 1.18 -13.01
C VAL A 39 -6.82 1.22 -12.09
N ILE A 40 -7.10 0.10 -11.43
CA ILE A 40 -8.10 0.02 -10.37
C ILE A 40 -7.42 -0.42 -9.08
N LEU A 41 -7.53 0.42 -8.03
CA LEU A 41 -6.92 0.17 -6.72
C LEU A 41 -7.96 -0.41 -5.75
N PHE A 42 -7.68 -1.58 -5.20
CA PHE A 42 -8.47 -2.21 -4.14
C PHE A 42 -7.82 -1.94 -2.78
N SER A 43 -8.59 -1.40 -1.85
CA SER A 43 -8.11 -1.06 -0.51
C SER A 43 -8.98 -1.68 0.58
N GLY A 44 -8.35 -2.18 1.64
CA GLY A 44 -9.06 -2.61 2.84
C GLY A 44 -9.64 -1.45 3.67
N ASP A 45 -9.20 -0.22 3.44
CA ASP A 45 -9.69 0.97 4.16
C ASP A 45 -10.84 1.66 3.41
N ALA A 46 -11.64 2.42 4.16
CA ALA A 46 -12.51 3.43 3.57
C ALA A 46 -11.68 4.47 2.80
N TYR A 47 -12.24 5.02 1.72
CA TYR A 47 -11.54 6.01 0.91
C TYR A 47 -11.60 7.39 1.56
N VAL A 48 -10.46 7.82 2.05
CA VAL A 48 -10.17 9.19 2.45
C VAL A 48 -9.10 9.74 1.51
N ASP A 49 -9.40 10.82 0.81
CA ASP A 49 -8.49 11.43 -0.16
C ASP A 49 -7.46 12.32 0.53
N HIS A 50 -6.53 11.71 1.24
CA HIS A 50 -5.56 12.38 2.10
C HIS A 50 -4.17 11.73 1.97
N PRO A 51 -3.07 12.50 2.01
CA PRO A 51 -1.71 11.98 1.89
C PRO A 51 -1.26 11.01 3.00
N SER A 52 -2.07 10.82 4.04
CA SER A 52 -1.86 9.78 5.06
C SER A 52 -2.48 8.43 4.69
N PHE A 53 -3.21 8.32 3.57
CA PHE A 53 -3.86 7.09 3.12
C PHE A 53 -3.20 6.57 1.84
N GLY A 54 -2.58 5.39 1.92
CA GLY A 54 -1.77 4.84 0.83
C GLY A 54 -2.50 4.72 -0.52
N ALA A 55 -3.78 4.30 -0.50
CA ALA A 55 -4.56 4.21 -1.74
C ALA A 55 -4.79 5.57 -2.40
N ALA A 56 -5.00 6.63 -1.60
CA ALA A 56 -5.11 8.00 -2.11
C ALA A 56 -3.77 8.48 -2.68
N VAL A 57 -2.65 8.23 -1.97
CA VAL A 57 -1.31 8.62 -2.44
C VAL A 57 -1.01 7.98 -3.79
N ILE A 58 -1.12 6.67 -3.89
CA ILE A 58 -0.84 5.95 -5.14
C ILE A 58 -1.81 6.37 -6.25
N GLY A 59 -3.09 6.50 -5.93
CA GLY A 59 -4.10 6.94 -6.90
C GLY A 59 -3.83 8.34 -7.45
N ARG A 60 -3.48 9.29 -6.58
CA ARG A 60 -3.16 10.68 -7.01
C ARG A 60 -1.85 10.77 -7.78
N ILE A 61 -0.84 9.99 -7.43
CA ILE A 61 0.40 9.91 -8.21
C ILE A 61 0.11 9.40 -9.63
N LEU A 62 -0.62 8.30 -9.74
CA LEU A 62 -0.99 7.74 -11.04
C LEU A 62 -1.87 8.69 -11.87
N GLU A 63 -2.81 9.40 -11.23
CA GLU A 63 -3.60 10.44 -11.88
C GLU A 63 -2.72 11.59 -12.39
N ALA A 64 -1.70 12.01 -11.61
CA ALA A 64 -0.75 13.04 -12.02
C ALA A 64 0.15 12.60 -13.20
N GLU A 65 0.35 11.30 -13.38
CA GLU A 65 1.01 10.72 -14.56
C GLU A 65 0.05 10.57 -15.77
N GLY A 66 -1.16 11.12 -15.67
CA GLY A 66 -2.14 11.16 -16.76
C GLY A 66 -2.98 9.88 -16.90
N LEU A 67 -3.01 9.02 -15.90
CA LEU A 67 -3.76 7.77 -15.93
C LEU A 67 -5.19 7.93 -15.38
N ARG A 68 -6.11 7.14 -15.92
CA ARG A 68 -7.49 7.02 -15.44
C ARG A 68 -7.53 5.98 -14.32
N VAL A 69 -7.64 6.46 -13.09
CA VAL A 69 -7.53 5.64 -11.88
C VAL A 69 -8.84 5.65 -11.10
N ALA A 70 -9.25 4.48 -10.63
CA ALA A 70 -10.39 4.33 -9.72
C ALA A 70 -9.97 3.59 -8.45
N ILE A 71 -10.71 3.82 -7.36
CA ILE A 71 -10.51 3.13 -6.07
C ILE A 71 -11.75 2.32 -5.74
N VAL A 72 -11.57 1.05 -5.37
CA VAL A 72 -12.58 0.19 -4.76
C VAL A 72 -12.24 0.03 -3.28
N PRO A 73 -12.81 0.88 -2.40
CA PRO A 73 -12.58 0.81 -0.98
C PRO A 73 -13.47 -0.25 -0.34
N GLN A 74 -12.88 -1.09 0.50
CA GLN A 74 -13.56 -2.12 1.30
C GLN A 74 -14.55 -2.95 0.48
N PRO A 75 -14.08 -3.66 -0.59
CA PRO A 75 -14.97 -4.48 -1.40
C PRO A 75 -15.58 -5.62 -0.58
N ASN A 76 -16.86 -5.90 -0.79
CA ASN A 76 -17.51 -7.06 -0.17
C ASN A 76 -17.02 -8.34 -0.85
N TRP A 77 -16.39 -9.23 -0.08
CA TRP A 77 -15.84 -10.50 -0.56
C TRP A 77 -16.75 -11.70 -0.24
N ARG A 78 -17.88 -11.45 0.44
CA ARG A 78 -18.78 -12.48 0.96
C ARG A 78 -20.02 -12.68 0.11
N ASP A 79 -20.27 -11.80 -0.86
CA ASP A 79 -21.45 -11.83 -1.71
C ASP A 79 -21.12 -12.35 -3.13
N ASP A 80 -21.91 -11.90 -4.11
CA ASP A 80 -21.74 -12.19 -5.54
C ASP A 80 -20.50 -11.55 -6.20
N LEU A 81 -19.60 -10.98 -5.42
CA LEU A 81 -18.38 -10.27 -5.84
C LEU A 81 -18.69 -9.04 -6.72
N ARG A 82 -19.82 -8.39 -6.48
CA ARG A 82 -20.26 -7.21 -7.24
C ARG A 82 -19.23 -6.10 -7.21
N ASP A 83 -18.62 -5.84 -6.04
CA ASP A 83 -17.62 -4.79 -5.89
C ASP A 83 -16.35 -5.04 -6.71
N PHE A 84 -15.99 -6.30 -6.92
CA PHE A 84 -14.85 -6.68 -7.76
C PHE A 84 -15.13 -6.60 -9.27
N LYS A 85 -16.42 -6.61 -9.65
CA LYS A 85 -16.87 -6.59 -11.06
C LYS A 85 -17.36 -5.23 -11.53
N LYS A 86 -17.79 -4.34 -10.63
CA LYS A 86 -18.54 -3.12 -10.96
C LYS A 86 -17.79 -2.11 -11.84
N LEU A 87 -16.46 -2.09 -11.79
CA LEU A 87 -15.62 -1.19 -12.60
C LEU A 87 -15.01 -1.89 -13.82
N GLY A 88 -15.24 -3.20 -13.96
CA GLY A 88 -14.70 -3.97 -15.07
C GLY A 88 -13.20 -4.22 -14.99
N ARG A 89 -12.59 -4.33 -16.14
CA ARG A 89 -11.18 -4.65 -16.35
C ARG A 89 -10.36 -3.37 -16.56
N PRO A 90 -9.25 -3.15 -15.85
CA PRO A 90 -8.32 -2.07 -16.17
C PRO A 90 -7.44 -2.44 -17.37
N ARG A 91 -6.90 -1.44 -18.03
CA ARG A 91 -5.98 -1.60 -19.15
C ARG A 91 -4.61 -2.15 -18.71
N LEU A 92 -4.10 -1.73 -17.55
CA LEU A 92 -2.75 -2.06 -17.09
C LEU A 92 -2.73 -3.11 -15.97
N PHE A 93 -3.30 -2.80 -14.81
CA PHE A 93 -3.26 -3.71 -13.67
C PHE A 93 -4.28 -3.38 -12.58
N PHE A 94 -4.51 -4.34 -11.69
CA PHE A 94 -5.14 -4.13 -10.40
C PHE A 94 -4.08 -3.89 -9.34
N GLY A 95 -4.19 -2.80 -8.58
CA GLY A 95 -3.39 -2.58 -7.37
C GLY A 95 -4.17 -3.03 -6.14
N VAL A 96 -3.52 -3.76 -5.22
CA VAL A 96 -4.18 -4.29 -4.01
C VAL A 96 -3.38 -3.93 -2.77
N SER A 97 -4.06 -3.41 -1.76
CA SER A 97 -3.51 -3.09 -0.44
C SER A 97 -4.48 -3.46 0.67
N ALA A 98 -3.98 -3.91 1.79
CA ALA A 98 -4.78 -4.14 3.01
C ALA A 98 -5.29 -2.86 3.66
N GLY A 99 -4.72 -1.71 3.31
CA GLY A 99 -4.94 -0.41 3.93
C GLY A 99 -3.71 0.16 4.62
N CYS A 100 -3.90 1.17 5.46
CA CYS A 100 -2.83 1.86 6.18
C CYS A 100 -2.18 1.00 7.27
N MET A 101 -2.88 0.00 7.77
CA MET A 101 -2.38 -0.94 8.77
C MET A 101 -2.35 -2.37 8.23
N ASP A 102 -1.48 -3.18 8.82
CA ASP A 102 -1.57 -4.63 8.66
C ASP A 102 -2.95 -5.11 9.13
N SER A 103 -3.60 -5.95 8.34
CA SER A 103 -4.99 -6.37 8.59
C SER A 103 -5.15 -7.13 9.90
N MET A 104 -4.15 -7.94 10.25
CA MET A 104 -4.20 -8.75 11.46
C MET A 104 -3.99 -7.89 12.71
N VAL A 105 -3.11 -6.88 12.64
CA VAL A 105 -2.93 -5.88 13.71
C VAL A 105 -4.18 -5.00 13.86
N ASN A 106 -4.83 -4.69 12.74
CA ASN A 106 -6.07 -3.92 12.76
C ASN A 106 -7.26 -4.70 13.33
N LYS A 107 -7.33 -6.00 13.05
CA LYS A 107 -8.45 -6.87 13.44
C LYS A 107 -8.32 -7.45 14.85
N TYR A 108 -7.10 -7.71 15.30
CA TYR A 108 -6.83 -8.38 16.56
C TYR A 108 -5.99 -7.55 17.53
N THR A 109 -6.19 -7.77 18.82
CA THR A 109 -5.28 -7.28 19.87
C THR A 109 -4.02 -8.15 19.94
N ALA A 110 -3.00 -7.71 20.68
CA ALA A 110 -1.81 -8.52 20.92
C ALA A 110 -2.10 -9.90 21.58
N ASN A 111 -3.21 -10.00 22.32
CA ASN A 111 -3.66 -11.23 22.94
C ASN A 111 -4.60 -12.05 22.02
N LYS A 112 -4.55 -11.80 20.70
CA LYS A 112 -5.36 -12.49 19.67
C LYS A 112 -6.89 -12.39 19.87
N ARG A 113 -7.37 -11.37 20.59
CA ARG A 113 -8.80 -11.09 20.73
C ARG A 113 -9.26 -10.18 19.59
N LEU A 114 -10.44 -10.45 19.05
CA LEU A 114 -11.06 -9.55 18.08
C LEU A 114 -11.24 -8.15 18.68
N ARG A 115 -10.92 -7.13 17.91
CA ARG A 115 -11.25 -5.74 18.27
C ARG A 115 -12.72 -5.48 18.02
N SER A 116 -13.35 -4.66 18.87
CA SER A 116 -14.73 -4.19 18.71
C SER A 116 -14.86 -3.14 17.61
N ASP A 117 -13.75 -2.46 17.29
CA ASP A 117 -13.75 -1.28 16.41
C ASP A 117 -12.68 -1.40 15.32
N ASP A 118 -12.97 -0.85 14.15
CA ASP A 118 -11.99 -0.61 13.09
C ASP A 118 -11.95 0.88 12.76
N ALA A 119 -10.86 1.56 13.11
CA ALA A 119 -10.72 3.01 12.93
C ALA A 119 -10.75 3.44 11.46
N TYR A 120 -10.44 2.54 10.53
CA TYR A 120 -10.38 2.82 9.09
C TYR A 120 -11.68 2.52 8.36
N THR A 121 -12.75 2.25 9.11
CA THR A 121 -14.06 1.87 8.58
C THR A 121 -15.11 2.91 8.95
N PRO A 122 -16.13 3.16 8.10
CA PRO A 122 -17.24 4.04 8.46
C PRO A 122 -17.94 3.55 9.72
N ASP A 123 -18.17 4.48 10.66
CA ASP A 123 -18.78 4.24 11.97
C ASP A 123 -18.01 3.23 12.83
N ALA A 124 -16.71 3.10 12.59
CA ALA A 124 -15.80 2.16 13.27
C ALA A 124 -16.24 0.70 13.17
N ARG A 125 -17.06 0.33 12.18
CA ARG A 125 -17.63 -1.02 12.08
C ARG A 125 -16.53 -2.07 11.91
N PRO A 126 -16.47 -3.08 12.81
CA PRO A 126 -15.50 -4.15 12.70
C PRO A 126 -15.83 -5.08 11.54
N ASP A 127 -14.87 -5.91 11.13
CA ASP A 127 -15.06 -7.02 10.19
C ASP A 127 -15.50 -6.60 8.77
N MET A 128 -15.14 -5.36 8.36
CA MET A 128 -15.39 -4.85 7.01
C MET A 128 -14.30 -5.22 6.01
N ARG A 129 -13.28 -5.95 6.45
CA ARG A 129 -12.23 -6.53 5.61
C ARG A 129 -11.96 -7.98 6.01
N PRO A 130 -11.52 -8.87 5.09
CA PRO A 130 -11.14 -10.23 5.45
C PRO A 130 -9.85 -10.23 6.28
N GLU A 131 -9.49 -11.38 6.83
CA GLU A 131 -8.11 -11.63 7.22
C GLU A 131 -7.23 -11.67 5.97
N TYR A 132 -6.06 -11.04 6.04
CA TYR A 132 -5.13 -10.95 4.91
C TYR A 132 -5.79 -10.46 3.61
N PRO A 133 -6.41 -9.26 3.57
CA PRO A 133 -7.14 -8.78 2.41
C PRO A 133 -6.26 -8.72 1.15
N SER A 134 -4.95 -8.49 1.28
CA SER A 134 -4.03 -8.56 0.14
C SER A 134 -4.04 -9.94 -0.53
N ILE A 135 -4.20 -11.03 0.24
CA ILE A 135 -4.32 -12.38 -0.30
C ILE A 135 -5.71 -12.61 -0.88
N VAL A 136 -6.75 -12.35 -0.08
CA VAL A 136 -8.14 -12.64 -0.45
C VAL A 136 -8.57 -11.85 -1.69
N TYR A 137 -8.29 -10.54 -1.72
CA TYR A 137 -8.66 -9.70 -2.86
C TYR A 137 -7.92 -10.12 -4.13
N THR A 138 -6.62 -10.42 -4.01
CA THR A 138 -5.84 -10.90 -5.16
C THR A 138 -6.37 -12.20 -5.72
N GLN A 139 -6.65 -13.20 -4.88
CA GLN A 139 -7.19 -14.48 -5.31
C GLN A 139 -8.53 -14.32 -6.03
N ILE A 140 -9.40 -13.43 -5.55
CA ILE A 140 -10.67 -13.10 -6.22
C ILE A 140 -10.41 -12.47 -7.59
N LEU A 141 -9.52 -11.47 -7.66
CA LEU A 141 -9.19 -10.79 -8.91
C LEU A 141 -8.55 -11.73 -9.93
N LYS A 142 -7.61 -12.57 -9.50
CA LYS A 142 -6.97 -13.57 -10.39
C LYS A 142 -7.96 -14.61 -10.90
N LYS A 143 -8.98 -14.94 -10.12
CA LYS A 143 -10.08 -15.83 -10.56
C LYS A 143 -10.99 -15.16 -11.57
N LEU A 144 -11.34 -13.87 -11.37
CA LEU A 144 -12.24 -13.11 -12.24
C LEU A 144 -11.56 -12.62 -13.52
N TYR A 145 -10.27 -12.25 -13.41
CA TYR A 145 -9.48 -11.63 -14.48
C TYR A 145 -8.07 -12.25 -14.52
N PRO A 146 -7.94 -13.52 -14.94
CA PRO A 146 -6.68 -14.29 -14.83
C PRO A 146 -5.53 -13.71 -15.64
N ASP A 147 -5.83 -12.96 -16.67
CA ASP A 147 -4.88 -12.34 -17.61
C ASP A 147 -4.50 -10.89 -17.25
N VAL A 148 -5.15 -10.29 -16.23
CA VAL A 148 -4.81 -8.95 -15.77
C VAL A 148 -3.78 -9.05 -14.64
N PRO A 149 -2.67 -8.31 -14.72
CA PRO A 149 -1.70 -8.28 -13.63
C PRO A 149 -2.31 -7.76 -12.32
N VAL A 150 -1.91 -8.36 -11.20
CA VAL A 150 -2.24 -7.88 -9.85
C VAL A 150 -0.95 -7.52 -9.14
N ILE A 151 -0.84 -6.26 -8.73
CA ILE A 151 0.32 -5.71 -8.05
C ILE A 151 -0.04 -5.39 -6.60
N LEU A 152 0.67 -6.01 -5.66
CA LEU A 152 0.50 -5.74 -4.25
C LEU A 152 1.28 -4.50 -3.82
N GLY A 153 0.76 -3.82 -2.79
CA GLY A 153 1.46 -2.73 -2.13
C GLY A 153 1.01 -2.56 -0.67
N GLY A 154 1.58 -1.58 0.00
CA GLY A 154 1.28 -1.27 1.38
C GLY A 154 2.01 -2.14 2.40
N ILE A 155 1.73 -1.89 3.69
CA ILE A 155 2.48 -2.49 4.80
C ILE A 155 2.35 -4.01 4.87
N GLU A 156 1.16 -4.56 4.66
CA GLU A 156 0.93 -6.00 4.72
C GLU A 156 1.75 -6.76 3.69
N ALA A 157 1.80 -6.29 2.45
CA ALA A 157 2.61 -6.86 1.39
C ALA A 157 4.10 -6.70 1.68
N SER A 158 4.53 -5.51 2.11
CA SER A 158 5.93 -5.22 2.44
C SER A 158 6.48 -6.16 3.51
N MET A 159 5.72 -6.38 4.58
CA MET A 159 6.13 -7.22 5.71
C MET A 159 6.12 -8.71 5.40
N ARG A 160 5.36 -9.14 4.38
CA ARG A 160 5.19 -10.54 3.99
C ARG A 160 5.83 -10.89 2.65
N ARG A 161 6.72 -10.03 2.12
CA ARG A 161 7.35 -10.25 0.80
C ARG A 161 8.29 -11.47 0.73
N LEU A 162 8.80 -11.91 1.87
CA LEU A 162 9.64 -13.10 2.05
C LEU A 162 8.99 -14.08 3.01
N THR A 163 9.63 -15.23 3.26
CA THR A 163 9.23 -16.14 4.34
C THR A 163 9.22 -15.39 5.66
N HIS A 164 8.12 -15.49 6.39
CA HIS A 164 7.90 -14.76 7.63
C HIS A 164 7.19 -15.61 8.67
N TYR A 165 7.38 -15.26 9.95
CA TYR A 165 6.60 -15.83 11.03
C TYR A 165 5.28 -15.07 11.19
N ASP A 166 4.18 -15.81 11.07
CA ASP A 166 2.83 -15.27 11.31
C ASP A 166 2.44 -15.52 12.77
N TYR A 167 2.44 -14.45 13.55
CA TYR A 167 2.11 -14.51 14.98
C TYR A 167 0.68 -15.01 15.24
N TRP A 168 -0.26 -14.65 14.37
CA TRP A 168 -1.69 -14.97 14.56
C TRP A 168 -1.96 -16.47 14.37
N GLN A 169 -1.32 -17.06 13.36
CA GLN A 169 -1.42 -18.48 13.02
C GLN A 169 -0.35 -19.34 13.72
N ASP A 170 0.59 -18.71 14.44
CA ASP A 170 1.72 -19.35 15.11
C ASP A 170 2.52 -20.30 14.20
N ARG A 171 2.83 -19.84 13.00
CA ARG A 171 3.59 -20.61 12.02
C ARG A 171 4.41 -19.73 11.08
N VAL A 172 5.43 -20.35 10.50
CA VAL A 172 6.19 -19.74 9.39
C VAL A 172 5.37 -19.90 8.10
N ARG A 173 5.21 -18.80 7.38
CA ARG A 173 4.50 -18.76 6.10
C ARG A 173 5.44 -18.40 4.95
N PRO A 174 5.13 -18.83 3.72
CA PRO A 174 5.89 -18.41 2.55
C PRO A 174 5.67 -16.93 2.23
N SER A 175 6.33 -16.42 1.21
CA SER A 175 6.05 -15.10 0.67
C SER A 175 4.58 -14.93 0.32
N ILE A 176 4.04 -13.74 0.57
CA ILE A 176 2.67 -13.36 0.18
C ILE A 176 2.41 -13.50 -1.33
N LEU A 177 3.45 -13.42 -2.15
CA LEU A 177 3.35 -13.66 -3.59
C LEU A 177 2.92 -15.10 -3.90
N VAL A 178 3.40 -16.08 -3.13
CA VAL A 178 2.99 -17.50 -3.24
C VAL A 178 1.56 -17.67 -2.76
N ASP A 179 1.23 -17.11 -1.60
CA ASP A 179 -0.09 -17.28 -0.98
C ASP A 179 -1.20 -16.57 -1.79
N SER A 180 -0.90 -15.42 -2.37
CA SER A 180 -1.89 -14.61 -3.09
C SER A 180 -2.00 -14.94 -4.57
N GLY A 181 -0.91 -15.38 -5.20
CA GLY A 181 -0.80 -15.50 -6.65
C GLY A 181 -0.67 -14.17 -7.38
N ALA A 182 -0.25 -13.10 -6.68
CA ALA A 182 0.04 -11.81 -7.31
C ALA A 182 1.25 -11.90 -8.25
N ASP A 183 1.26 -11.06 -9.27
CA ASP A 183 2.32 -11.05 -10.29
C ASP A 183 3.59 -10.36 -9.78
N ALA A 184 3.43 -9.33 -8.95
CA ALA A 184 4.52 -8.64 -8.27
C ALA A 184 4.01 -7.87 -7.04
N LEU A 185 4.93 -7.34 -6.26
CA LEU A 185 4.64 -6.38 -5.21
C LEU A 185 5.67 -5.25 -5.19
N THR A 186 5.21 -4.05 -4.85
CA THR A 186 6.06 -2.92 -4.48
C THR A 186 6.11 -2.83 -2.97
N TYR A 187 7.30 -2.78 -2.38
CA TYR A 187 7.45 -2.66 -0.93
C TYR A 187 7.91 -1.26 -0.53
N GLY A 188 7.69 -0.90 0.72
CA GLY A 188 8.08 0.42 1.21
C GLY A 188 7.21 1.54 0.65
N MET A 189 7.81 2.71 0.45
CA MET A 189 7.13 3.87 -0.15
C MET A 189 6.97 3.67 -1.66
N GLY A 190 5.73 3.54 -2.12
CA GLY A 190 5.38 3.09 -3.47
C GLY A 190 5.49 4.14 -4.56
N GLU A 191 5.85 5.40 -4.26
CA GLU A 191 5.78 6.53 -5.19
C GLU A 191 6.64 6.31 -6.45
N LYS A 192 7.93 6.01 -6.28
CA LYS A 192 8.84 5.77 -7.42
C LYS A 192 8.55 4.47 -8.16
N PRO A 193 8.47 3.32 -7.48
CA PRO A 193 8.29 2.07 -8.19
C PRO A 193 6.97 1.99 -8.96
N ILE A 194 5.89 2.63 -8.49
CA ILE A 194 4.61 2.58 -9.20
C ILE A 194 4.62 3.39 -10.50
N VAL A 195 5.32 4.52 -10.51
CA VAL A 195 5.49 5.33 -11.72
C VAL A 195 6.33 4.60 -12.76
N GLU A 196 7.45 4.01 -12.34
CA GLU A 196 8.30 3.24 -13.26
C GLU A 196 7.56 1.98 -13.77
N LEU A 197 6.81 1.30 -12.90
CA LEU A 197 5.98 0.16 -13.29
C LEU A 197 5.01 0.51 -14.42
N VAL A 198 4.25 1.60 -14.26
CA VAL A 198 3.29 2.07 -15.27
C VAL A 198 3.99 2.40 -16.58
N LYS A 199 5.11 3.11 -16.51
CA LYS A 199 5.92 3.46 -17.68
C LYS A 199 6.35 2.21 -18.45
N ARG A 200 6.90 1.20 -17.74
CA ARG A 200 7.32 -0.07 -18.33
C ARG A 200 6.16 -0.84 -18.95
N LEU A 201 5.03 -0.95 -18.24
CA LEU A 201 3.83 -1.62 -18.76
C LEU A 201 3.28 -0.94 -20.01
N ASN A 202 3.22 0.39 -20.05
CA ASN A 202 2.81 1.14 -21.23
C ASN A 202 3.74 0.91 -22.44
N GLN A 203 5.02 0.70 -22.18
CA GLN A 203 6.05 0.45 -23.22
C GLN A 203 6.23 -1.04 -23.50
N GLN A 204 5.46 -1.92 -22.88
CA GLN A 204 5.59 -3.39 -22.97
C GLN A 204 7.01 -3.88 -22.64
N GLN A 205 7.67 -3.21 -21.70
CA GLN A 205 9.00 -3.53 -21.21
C GLN A 205 8.95 -4.44 -20.00
N SER A 206 10.06 -5.14 -19.72
CA SER A 206 10.22 -5.93 -18.51
C SER A 206 10.11 -5.05 -17.26
N ILE A 207 9.46 -5.58 -16.22
CA ILE A 207 9.32 -4.92 -14.92
C ILE A 207 10.28 -5.50 -13.86
N PHE A 208 10.96 -6.58 -14.17
CA PHE A 208 11.68 -7.39 -13.18
C PHE A 208 12.99 -6.78 -12.66
N ASP A 209 13.48 -5.74 -13.30
CA ASP A 209 14.64 -4.95 -12.87
C ASP A 209 14.29 -3.64 -12.14
N ILE A 210 13.00 -3.35 -11.96
CA ILE A 210 12.54 -2.16 -11.24
C ILE A 210 12.99 -2.25 -9.77
N PRO A 211 13.73 -1.25 -9.26
CA PRO A 211 14.05 -1.20 -7.84
C PRO A 211 12.78 -1.23 -6.96
N GLN A 212 12.89 -1.78 -5.77
CA GLN A 212 11.78 -1.84 -4.80
C GLN A 212 10.60 -2.71 -5.24
N LEU A 213 10.81 -3.55 -6.27
CA LEU A 213 9.87 -4.58 -6.71
C LEU A 213 10.30 -5.94 -6.15
N ALA A 214 9.32 -6.76 -5.76
CA ALA A 214 9.53 -8.18 -5.50
C ALA A 214 8.60 -9.03 -6.37
N TYR A 215 9.11 -10.16 -6.84
CA TYR A 215 8.40 -11.06 -7.76
C TYR A 215 8.86 -12.51 -7.61
N LEU A 216 8.08 -13.43 -8.17
CA LEU A 216 8.41 -14.85 -8.25
C LEU A 216 8.97 -15.18 -9.65
N THR A 217 10.02 -16.00 -9.69
CA THR A 217 10.55 -16.57 -10.93
C THR A 217 10.97 -18.01 -10.75
N LYS A 218 10.93 -18.79 -11.82
CA LYS A 218 11.49 -20.15 -11.87
C LYS A 218 12.96 -20.14 -12.20
N GLU A 219 13.40 -19.12 -12.91
CA GLU A 219 14.78 -18.97 -13.38
C GLU A 219 15.34 -17.67 -12.80
N VAL A 220 16.32 -17.79 -11.96
CA VAL A 220 17.10 -16.67 -11.44
C VAL A 220 18.56 -16.93 -11.70
N LEU A 221 19.25 -15.93 -12.25
CA LEU A 221 20.71 -15.92 -12.33
C LEU A 221 21.22 -15.12 -11.13
N PRO A 222 21.86 -15.78 -10.13
CA PRO A 222 22.53 -15.07 -9.05
C PRO A 222 23.58 -14.11 -9.62
N GLN A 223 23.70 -12.94 -9.00
CA GLN A 223 24.66 -11.90 -9.32
C GLN A 223 25.64 -11.73 -8.16
N GLU A 224 26.81 -11.20 -8.45
CA GLU A 224 27.75 -10.83 -7.39
C GLU A 224 27.10 -9.81 -6.45
N GLY A 225 27.19 -10.05 -5.15
CA GLY A 225 26.59 -9.19 -4.12
C GLY A 225 25.16 -9.53 -3.71
N ASP A 226 24.53 -10.55 -4.34
CA ASP A 226 23.22 -11.02 -3.89
C ASP A 226 23.25 -11.63 -2.50
N ILE A 227 22.22 -11.35 -1.72
CA ILE A 227 21.98 -12.01 -0.43
C ILE A 227 21.06 -13.22 -0.66
N ILE A 228 21.61 -14.41 -0.51
CA ILE A 228 20.86 -15.66 -0.67
C ILE A 228 20.41 -16.12 0.71
N LEU A 229 19.11 -16.10 0.94
CA LEU A 229 18.50 -16.55 2.19
C LEU A 229 18.31 -18.07 2.19
N PHE A 230 18.26 -18.64 3.41
CA PHE A 230 17.84 -20.04 3.56
C PHE A 230 16.46 -20.26 2.92
N PRO A 231 16.27 -21.36 2.19
CA PRO A 231 14.99 -21.71 1.57
C PRO A 231 13.84 -21.79 2.59
N HIS A 232 12.62 -21.54 2.12
CA HIS A 232 11.42 -21.61 2.96
C HIS A 232 11.31 -22.94 3.70
N GLU A 233 11.54 -24.06 3.02
CA GLU A 233 11.44 -25.42 3.56
C GLU A 233 12.45 -25.71 4.67
N GLU A 234 13.59 -25.04 4.64
CA GLU A 234 14.58 -25.11 5.70
C GLU A 234 14.18 -24.26 6.92
N CYS A 235 13.57 -23.11 6.68
CA CYS A 235 13.03 -22.25 7.74
C CYS A 235 11.87 -22.94 8.50
N LEU A 236 11.07 -23.77 7.82
CA LEU A 236 10.03 -24.57 8.47
C LEU A 236 10.60 -25.59 9.45
N LYS A 237 11.79 -26.13 9.19
CA LYS A 237 12.43 -27.19 9.99
C LYS A 237 13.33 -26.63 11.09
N ASP A 238 13.90 -25.44 10.87
CA ASP A 238 14.88 -24.84 11.77
C ASP A 238 14.62 -23.34 11.98
N LYS A 239 14.14 -23.00 13.18
CA LYS A 239 13.87 -21.61 13.59
C LYS A 239 15.13 -20.74 13.57
N LYS A 240 16.34 -21.31 13.73
CA LYS A 240 17.60 -20.55 13.66
C LYS A 240 17.87 -20.05 12.25
N LYS A 241 17.49 -20.81 11.23
CA LYS A 241 17.59 -20.40 9.82
C LYS A 241 16.65 -19.25 9.52
N GLN A 242 15.41 -19.30 10.03
CA GLN A 242 14.48 -18.18 9.91
C GLN A 242 15.02 -16.92 10.63
N ALA A 243 15.59 -17.08 11.82
CA ALA A 243 16.21 -15.97 12.54
C ALA A 243 17.42 -15.38 11.80
N ALA A 244 18.24 -16.21 11.18
CA ALA A 244 19.36 -15.76 10.35
C ALA A 244 18.87 -14.99 9.11
N ASN A 245 17.83 -15.48 8.43
CA ASN A 245 17.22 -14.76 7.31
C ASN A 245 16.70 -13.39 7.76
N PHE A 246 16.01 -13.32 8.89
CA PHE A 246 15.52 -12.05 9.43
C PHE A 246 16.66 -11.07 9.71
N ARG A 247 17.78 -11.57 10.28
CA ARG A 247 18.97 -10.75 10.50
C ARG A 247 19.49 -10.16 9.20
N HIS A 248 19.65 -10.95 8.14
CA HIS A 248 20.09 -10.44 6.83
C HIS A 248 19.14 -9.38 6.27
N ILE A 249 17.81 -9.59 6.36
CA ILE A 249 16.82 -8.61 5.93
C ILE A 249 16.96 -7.30 6.70
N GLU A 250 17.18 -7.37 8.03
CA GLU A 250 17.38 -6.20 8.88
C GLU A 250 18.70 -5.50 8.57
N GLU A 251 19.79 -6.23 8.35
CA GLU A 251 21.08 -5.66 7.97
C GLU A 251 20.98 -4.91 6.64
N GLU A 252 20.32 -5.51 5.63
CA GLU A 252 20.09 -4.84 4.35
C GLU A 252 19.19 -3.61 4.47
N SER A 253 18.19 -3.62 5.35
CA SER A 253 17.30 -2.47 5.57
C SER A 253 17.99 -1.26 6.21
N ASN A 254 19.20 -1.43 6.78
CA ASN A 254 20.01 -0.37 7.34
C ASN A 254 21.01 0.23 6.34
N LYS A 255 21.17 -0.36 5.16
CA LYS A 255 22.11 0.11 4.15
C LYS A 255 21.46 1.14 3.25
N TYR A 256 22.24 2.19 2.90
CA TYR A 256 21.83 3.16 1.89
C TYR A 256 21.80 2.53 0.49
N ALA A 257 22.77 1.67 0.20
CA ALA A 257 22.84 0.84 -0.99
C ALA A 257 22.69 -0.63 -0.56
N ALA A 258 21.45 -1.11 -0.53
CA ALA A 258 21.14 -2.49 -0.18
C ALA A 258 21.35 -3.43 -1.37
N SER A 259 21.59 -4.70 -1.08
CA SER A 259 21.71 -5.76 -2.07
C SER A 259 20.35 -6.32 -2.48
N ARG A 260 20.30 -6.98 -3.62
CA ARG A 260 19.19 -7.83 -4.03
C ARG A 260 19.13 -9.06 -3.11
N ILE A 261 17.91 -9.45 -2.73
CA ILE A 261 17.69 -10.60 -1.84
C ILE A 261 16.97 -11.71 -2.61
N LEU A 262 17.45 -12.93 -2.48
CA LEU A 262 16.88 -14.11 -3.11
C LEU A 262 16.47 -15.13 -2.04
N GLN A 263 15.27 -15.70 -2.19
CA GLN A 263 14.80 -16.80 -1.34
C GLN A 263 14.06 -17.86 -2.16
N THR A 264 14.53 -19.08 -2.13
CA THR A 264 13.85 -20.21 -2.77
C THR A 264 12.66 -20.68 -1.95
N ILE A 265 11.54 -20.92 -2.65
CA ILE A 265 10.28 -21.44 -2.09
C ILE A 265 9.75 -22.49 -3.08
N GLY A 266 9.82 -23.77 -2.74
CA GLY A 266 9.49 -24.86 -3.65
C GLY A 266 10.37 -24.88 -4.89
N LYS A 267 9.74 -24.72 -6.05
CA LYS A 267 10.41 -24.68 -7.37
C LYS A 267 10.60 -23.26 -7.92
N GLN A 268 10.37 -22.25 -7.11
CA GLN A 268 10.44 -20.85 -7.49
C GLN A 268 11.38 -20.09 -6.55
N THR A 269 11.82 -18.94 -6.98
CA THR A 269 12.60 -18.00 -6.16
C THR A 269 11.86 -16.68 -6.08
N VAL A 270 11.71 -16.16 -4.85
CA VAL A 270 11.35 -14.77 -4.63
C VAL A 270 12.59 -13.93 -4.83
N VAL A 271 12.51 -12.98 -5.74
CA VAL A 271 13.51 -11.95 -5.95
C VAL A 271 12.99 -10.67 -5.33
N VAL A 272 13.78 -10.06 -4.46
CA VAL A 272 13.50 -8.73 -3.89
C VAL A 272 14.60 -7.79 -4.39
N ASN A 273 14.25 -6.92 -5.32
CA ASN A 273 15.18 -5.92 -5.83
C ASN A 273 15.53 -4.91 -4.74
N PRO A 274 16.74 -4.32 -4.76
CA PRO A 274 17.11 -3.30 -3.79
C PRO A 274 16.16 -2.11 -3.84
N PRO A 275 15.97 -1.36 -2.72
CA PRO A 275 15.12 -0.19 -2.70
C PRO A 275 15.69 0.94 -3.56
N TYR A 276 14.82 1.86 -4.00
CA TYR A 276 15.28 3.16 -4.46
C TYR A 276 16.06 3.88 -3.35
N PRO A 277 17.01 4.76 -3.70
CA PRO A 277 17.53 5.74 -2.76
C PRO A 277 16.37 6.52 -2.11
N PRO A 278 16.51 6.98 -0.86
CA PRO A 278 15.49 7.82 -0.23
C PRO A 278 15.03 8.95 -1.16
N LEU A 279 13.77 9.32 -1.06
CA LEU A 279 13.23 10.44 -1.82
C LEU A 279 14.03 11.71 -1.50
N THR A 280 14.19 12.59 -2.47
CA THR A 280 14.62 13.97 -2.22
C THR A 280 13.48 14.77 -1.58
N GLU A 281 13.78 15.90 -0.95
CA GLU A 281 12.79 16.85 -0.43
C GLU A 281 11.77 17.23 -1.50
N ALA A 282 12.24 17.60 -2.71
CA ALA A 282 11.36 17.98 -3.81
C ALA A 282 10.43 16.84 -4.30
N GLU A 283 10.91 15.59 -4.30
CA GLU A 283 10.09 14.43 -4.64
C GLU A 283 9.00 14.18 -3.57
N LEU A 284 9.36 14.35 -2.31
CA LEU A 284 8.40 14.22 -1.21
C LEU A 284 7.36 15.34 -1.26
N ASP A 285 7.78 16.59 -1.46
CA ASP A 285 6.90 17.74 -1.61
C ASP A 285 5.90 17.52 -2.74
N ARG A 286 6.37 17.09 -3.92
CA ARG A 286 5.50 16.78 -5.05
C ARG A 286 4.40 15.78 -4.69
N SER A 287 4.73 14.73 -3.92
CA SER A 287 3.76 13.74 -3.47
C SER A 287 2.69 14.32 -2.55
N PHE A 288 3.06 15.24 -1.64
CA PHE A 288 2.14 15.87 -0.69
C PHE A 288 1.35 17.04 -1.28
N ASP A 289 1.87 17.69 -2.32
CA ASP A 289 1.28 18.86 -2.99
C ASP A 289 0.27 18.46 -4.08
N LEU A 290 0.04 17.18 -4.32
CA LEU A 290 -0.99 16.69 -5.22
C LEU A 290 -2.39 17.18 -4.78
N PRO A 291 -3.36 17.26 -5.70
CA PRO A 291 -4.66 17.89 -5.45
C PRO A 291 -5.59 17.03 -4.58
N TYR A 292 -5.14 16.65 -3.39
CA TYR A 292 -5.99 15.97 -2.42
C TYR A 292 -7.12 16.88 -1.97
N THR A 293 -8.33 16.32 -1.84
CA THR A 293 -9.44 17.04 -1.20
C THR A 293 -9.24 17.12 0.31
N ARG A 294 -8.42 16.24 0.89
CA ARG A 294 -8.19 16.03 2.33
C ARG A 294 -9.47 15.65 3.09
N LEU A 295 -10.46 15.11 2.39
CA LEU A 295 -11.78 14.74 2.91
C LEU A 295 -12.10 13.26 2.60
N PRO A 296 -12.97 12.62 3.41
CA PRO A 296 -13.57 11.35 3.03
C PRO A 296 -14.38 11.49 1.73
N HIS A 297 -14.44 10.42 0.95
CA HIS A 297 -15.25 10.38 -0.25
C HIS A 297 -16.74 10.64 0.07
N PRO A 298 -17.50 11.41 -0.75
CA PRO A 298 -18.90 11.76 -0.48
C PRO A 298 -19.85 10.59 -0.23
N LYS A 299 -19.51 9.38 -0.70
CA LYS A 299 -20.27 8.15 -0.38
C LYS A 299 -20.42 7.89 1.12
N TYR A 300 -19.55 8.47 1.95
CA TYR A 300 -19.58 8.35 3.41
C TYR A 300 -20.29 9.52 4.11
N LYS A 301 -21.04 10.34 3.37
CA LYS A 301 -21.80 11.46 3.97
C LYS A 301 -22.66 10.98 5.15
N GLY A 302 -22.53 11.63 6.29
CA GLY A 302 -23.21 11.26 7.53
C GLY A 302 -22.60 10.11 8.32
N LYS A 303 -21.47 9.55 7.87
CA LYS A 303 -20.74 8.49 8.58
C LYS A 303 -19.41 9.02 9.09
N ARG A 304 -19.04 8.58 10.28
CA ARG A 304 -17.76 8.92 10.89
C ARG A 304 -16.69 7.89 10.50
N ILE A 305 -15.50 8.35 10.15
CA ILE A 305 -14.31 7.50 9.99
C ILE A 305 -13.30 7.92 11.04
N PRO A 306 -13.08 7.13 12.12
CA PRO A 306 -12.21 7.55 13.22
C PRO A 306 -10.79 7.90 12.80
N ALA A 307 -10.18 7.13 11.90
CA ALA A 307 -8.84 7.40 11.38
C ALA A 307 -8.75 8.78 10.70
N TYR A 308 -9.80 9.21 10.00
CA TYR A 308 -9.85 10.57 9.44
C TYR A 308 -9.93 11.63 10.55
N ASP A 309 -10.77 11.41 11.56
CA ASP A 309 -10.88 12.35 12.69
C ASP A 309 -9.55 12.56 13.41
N MET A 310 -8.72 11.52 13.49
CA MET A 310 -7.39 11.59 14.12
C MET A 310 -6.41 12.44 13.33
N ILE A 311 -6.53 12.49 11.99
CA ILE A 311 -5.51 13.13 11.14
C ILE A 311 -5.95 14.43 10.49
N LYS A 312 -7.24 14.76 10.49
CA LYS A 312 -7.79 15.93 9.75
C LYS A 312 -7.17 17.28 10.12
N PHE A 313 -6.60 17.40 11.32
CA PHE A 313 -5.90 18.60 11.81
C PHE A 313 -4.39 18.36 12.01
N SER A 314 -3.85 17.25 11.50
CA SER A 314 -2.43 16.96 11.59
C SER A 314 -1.73 17.24 10.27
N VAL A 315 -0.45 17.61 10.36
CA VAL A 315 0.40 17.88 9.21
C VAL A 315 1.58 16.91 9.25
N ASN A 316 1.71 16.09 8.21
CA ASN A 316 2.87 15.24 8.06
C ASN A 316 4.04 16.06 7.51
N ILE A 317 5.15 16.09 8.24
CA ILE A 317 6.34 16.86 7.88
C ILE A 317 7.48 16.00 7.34
N HIS A 318 7.44 14.69 7.58
CA HIS A 318 8.50 13.77 7.11
C HIS A 318 7.94 12.35 6.94
N ARG A 319 8.72 11.51 6.28
CA ARG A 319 8.53 10.04 6.21
C ARG A 319 9.82 9.31 6.58
N GLY A 320 9.69 8.04 7.00
CA GLY A 320 10.77 7.23 7.53
C GLY A 320 10.94 7.39 9.04
N CYS A 321 11.64 6.45 9.66
CA CYS A 321 11.92 6.50 11.09
C CYS A 321 13.15 5.67 11.45
N PHE A 322 14.14 6.27 12.08
CA PHE A 322 15.36 5.59 12.56
C PHE A 322 15.20 4.96 13.96
N GLY A 323 14.01 5.06 14.58
CA GLY A 323 13.79 4.69 15.98
C GLY A 323 14.01 3.21 16.31
N GLY A 324 13.87 2.30 15.34
CA GLY A 324 14.15 0.86 15.54
C GLY A 324 13.35 0.18 16.64
N CYS A 325 12.21 0.72 17.05
CA CYS A 325 11.37 0.15 18.12
C CYS A 325 10.87 -1.25 17.74
N ALA A 326 11.05 -2.23 18.60
CA ALA A 326 10.75 -3.64 18.33
C ALA A 326 9.26 -3.92 18.01
N PHE A 327 8.35 -3.07 18.45
CA PHE A 327 6.91 -3.20 18.21
C PHE A 327 6.42 -2.44 16.97
N CYS A 328 7.27 -1.60 16.36
CA CYS A 328 6.83 -0.63 15.33
C CYS A 328 7.31 -1.03 13.94
N THR A 329 6.39 -1.07 12.98
CA THR A 329 6.70 -1.44 11.59
C THR A 329 6.94 -0.23 10.68
N ILE A 330 6.88 1.00 11.18
CA ILE A 330 7.09 2.21 10.37
C ILE A 330 8.47 2.19 9.70
N SER A 331 9.53 1.92 10.45
CA SER A 331 10.89 1.88 9.90
C SER A 331 11.08 0.72 8.89
N ALA A 332 10.40 -0.40 9.11
CA ALA A 332 10.47 -1.55 8.22
C ALA A 332 9.69 -1.35 6.91
N HIS A 333 8.67 -0.48 6.92
CA HIS A 333 7.84 -0.18 5.76
C HIS A 333 8.27 1.12 5.07
N GLN A 334 8.32 2.25 5.80
CA GLN A 334 8.68 3.55 5.22
C GLN A 334 10.19 3.74 5.05
N GLY A 335 11.01 2.86 5.62
CA GLY A 335 12.46 2.95 5.62
C GLY A 335 13.03 3.59 6.90
N LYS A 336 14.32 3.40 7.08
CA LYS A 336 15.07 3.87 8.26
C LYS A 336 15.73 5.23 8.04
N PHE A 337 15.66 5.77 6.83
CA PHE A 337 16.14 7.08 6.46
C PHE A 337 15.00 8.09 6.46
N ILE A 338 15.18 9.19 7.18
CA ILE A 338 14.18 10.25 7.26
C ILE A 338 14.33 11.18 6.07
N VAL A 339 13.20 11.48 5.43
CA VAL A 339 13.09 12.52 4.41
C VAL A 339 12.03 13.52 4.87
N SER A 340 12.39 14.78 4.94
CA SER A 340 11.52 15.88 5.36
C SER A 340 10.98 16.65 4.16
N ARG A 341 9.79 17.20 4.33
CA ARG A 341 9.22 18.18 3.39
C ARG A 341 9.86 19.55 3.57
N SER A 342 9.84 20.35 2.52
CA SER A 342 10.21 21.77 2.61
C SER A 342 9.21 22.54 3.49
N LYS A 343 9.67 23.66 4.04
CA LYS A 343 8.81 24.58 4.79
C LYS A 343 7.68 25.12 3.92
N GLU A 344 7.95 25.41 2.68
CA GLU A 344 7.01 25.92 1.69
C GLU A 344 5.86 24.91 1.45
N SER A 345 6.18 23.63 1.27
CA SER A 345 5.18 22.58 1.11
C SER A 345 4.36 22.34 2.38
N ILE A 346 4.97 22.47 3.57
CA ILE A 346 4.29 22.30 4.85
C ILE A 346 3.26 23.42 5.10
N LEU A 347 3.59 24.66 4.71
CA LEU A 347 2.74 25.84 4.94
C LEU A 347 1.63 26.02 3.88
N LYS A 348 1.67 25.27 2.79
CA LYS A 348 0.68 25.27 1.71
C LYS A 348 -0.60 24.54 2.07
#